data_b1a3c0c30b494ce4ad0b9e6f2ff17e27
#
_entry.id   b1a3c0c30b494ce4ad0b9e6f2ff17e27
#
_cell.length_a   1.000
_cell.length_b   1.000
_cell.length_c   1.000
_cell.angle_alpha   90.00
_cell.angle_beta   90.00
_cell.angle_gamma   90.00
#
_symmetry.space_group_name_H-M   'P 1'
#
loop_
_entity.id
_entity.type
_entity.pdbx_description
1 polymer ?
#
loop_
_entity_poly.entity_id
_entity_poly.type
_entity_poly.pdbx_seq_one_letter_code
_entity_poly.pdbx_strand_id
1 'polypeptide(L)'
;MKKILVSALEHSANVHLKSLQKELGDDVELVGIFTKELGNPIVDLRSLAIMGIVDALKKLRFFFKLADEMVELSKDVDKVLLIDSSGFNLPLAKKIKKKYPQKEIIYYILPQAWAWKRKRIPVLEKTIDHLCSILPFEKDYYSKNAPITYVGHPLLDQIKKFKTELNKNIEHIAFMPGSRKSEIKRLMPIYIKVQNKLHVKKASLIIPSYFTKDEIATLYGDVSSFEIVNDAHKTLYEADFAFICSGTATLEASLIGTPFILSFIANKLDYFIGSRLIKLSHVGLANIMFSKFKNKQIHPEFLQDDVTVSNLLNSYETFNRDDFIENSKELRQYLKNGSSKNVAKIILLNNEQN
;
A
#
# COMPACT_ATOMS: atom_id res chain seq x y z
N MET A 1 -2.11 29.24 12.88
CA MET A 1 -2.54 27.95 12.29
C MET A 1 -1.89 27.82 10.92
N LYS A 2 -1.06 26.77 10.71
CA LYS A 2 -0.43 26.54 9.40
C LYS A 2 -1.44 25.99 8.42
N LYS A 3 -1.38 26.45 7.17
CA LYS A 3 -2.26 26.01 6.09
C LYS A 3 -1.50 25.12 5.11
N ILE A 4 -1.94 23.87 4.91
CA ILE A 4 -1.25 22.86 4.10
C ILE A 4 -2.13 22.44 2.93
N LEU A 5 -1.62 22.60 1.71
CA LEU A 5 -2.27 22.09 0.51
C LEU A 5 -1.97 20.59 0.38
N VAL A 6 -3.01 19.76 0.41
CA VAL A 6 -2.88 18.30 0.38
C VAL A 6 -3.39 17.73 -0.94
N SER A 7 -2.67 16.74 -1.49
CA SER A 7 -3.13 15.92 -2.59
C SER A 7 -3.06 14.44 -2.20
N ALA A 8 -4.23 13.86 -1.84
CA ALA A 8 -4.43 12.47 -1.45
C ALA A 8 -5.55 11.83 -2.28
N LEU A 9 -5.21 11.44 -3.53
CA LEU A 9 -6.18 11.00 -4.57
C LEU A 9 -6.66 9.55 -4.44
N GLU A 10 -6.08 8.76 -3.54
CA GLU A 10 -6.42 7.35 -3.37
C GLU A 10 -6.90 7.06 -1.96
N HIS A 11 -7.68 5.99 -1.79
CA HIS A 11 -8.17 5.59 -0.47
C HIS A 11 -7.01 5.35 0.51
N SER A 12 -5.98 4.64 0.08
CA SER A 12 -4.77 4.40 0.88
C SER A 12 -4.09 5.70 1.33
N ALA A 13 -3.95 6.67 0.43
CA ALA A 13 -3.39 7.98 0.74
C ALA A 13 -4.18 8.72 1.84
N ASN A 14 -5.52 8.58 1.85
CA ASN A 14 -6.37 9.17 2.89
C ASN A 14 -6.26 8.44 4.24
N VAL A 15 -6.03 7.12 4.24
CA VAL A 15 -5.73 6.39 5.48
C VAL A 15 -4.43 6.90 6.11
N HIS A 16 -3.41 7.15 5.29
CA HIS A 16 -2.14 7.72 5.76
C HIS A 16 -2.29 9.18 6.21
N LEU A 17 -3.07 9.98 5.48
CA LEU A 17 -3.39 11.36 5.85
C LEU A 17 -4.13 11.42 7.19
N LYS A 18 -5.07 10.51 7.45
CA LYS A 18 -5.78 10.41 8.73
C LYS A 18 -4.84 10.15 9.91
N SER A 19 -3.86 9.28 9.71
CA SER A 19 -2.84 9.01 10.72
C SER A 19 -1.93 10.22 10.94
N LEU A 20 -1.55 10.89 9.85
CA LEU A 20 -0.73 12.10 9.89
C LEU A 20 -1.45 13.27 10.56
N GLN A 21 -2.74 13.48 10.29
CA GLN A 21 -3.55 14.56 10.88
C GLN A 21 -3.57 14.47 12.41
N LYS A 22 -3.60 13.28 12.98
CA LYS A 22 -3.53 13.09 14.44
C LYS A 22 -2.21 13.59 15.03
N GLU A 23 -1.12 13.48 14.28
CA GLU A 23 0.20 13.94 14.71
C GLU A 23 0.42 15.44 14.46
N LEU A 24 -0.32 16.04 13.52
CA LEU A 24 -0.28 17.47 13.22
C LEU A 24 -1.06 18.30 14.25
N GLY A 25 -2.07 17.72 14.88
CA GLY A 25 -2.94 18.43 15.83
C GLY A 25 -3.87 19.47 15.18
N ASP A 26 -4.46 20.31 16.02
CA ASP A 26 -5.47 21.28 15.61
C ASP A 26 -4.87 22.60 15.05
N ASP A 27 -3.56 22.76 15.10
CA ASP A 27 -2.86 23.96 14.61
C ASP A 27 -2.61 23.97 13.09
N VAL A 28 -3.10 22.93 12.38
CA VAL A 28 -2.93 22.78 10.93
C VAL A 28 -4.29 22.72 10.24
N GLU A 29 -4.51 23.63 9.28
CA GLU A 29 -5.63 23.57 8.35
C GLU A 29 -5.23 22.82 7.09
N LEU A 30 -6.02 21.80 6.72
CA LEU A 30 -5.85 21.07 5.47
C LEU A 30 -6.78 21.64 4.39
N VAL A 31 -6.25 21.91 3.20
CA VAL A 31 -7.01 22.30 2.00
C VAL A 31 -6.55 21.44 0.82
N GLY A 32 -7.42 21.21 -0.16
CA GLY A 32 -7.05 20.47 -1.37
C GLY A 32 -7.90 19.24 -1.62
N ILE A 33 -7.27 18.10 -2.00
CA ILE A 33 -7.94 16.89 -2.44
C ILE A 33 -7.76 15.79 -1.39
N PHE A 34 -8.82 15.46 -0.69
CA PHE A 34 -8.87 14.37 0.31
C PHE A 34 -10.32 14.02 0.65
N THR A 35 -10.54 13.03 1.50
CA THR A 35 -11.90 12.65 1.93
C THR A 35 -12.50 13.66 2.91
N LYS A 36 -13.79 13.95 2.77
CA LYS A 36 -14.58 14.86 3.61
C LYS A 36 -14.50 14.59 5.12
N GLU A 37 -14.19 13.34 5.48
CA GLU A 37 -14.02 12.93 6.88
C GLU A 37 -12.81 13.60 7.57
N LEU A 38 -11.86 14.14 6.80
CA LEU A 38 -10.63 14.76 7.29
C LEU A 38 -10.68 16.30 7.27
N GLY A 39 -11.79 16.91 6.84
CA GLY A 39 -11.95 18.36 6.79
C GLY A 39 -12.77 18.82 5.59
N ASN A 40 -12.49 20.03 5.08
CA ASN A 40 -13.20 20.66 3.97
C ASN A 40 -12.35 20.63 2.68
N PRO A 41 -12.34 19.51 1.92
CA PRO A 41 -11.60 19.44 0.66
C PRO A 41 -12.28 20.28 -0.42
N ILE A 42 -11.50 20.77 -1.40
CA ILE A 42 -12.04 21.35 -2.64
C ILE A 42 -12.69 20.29 -3.52
N VAL A 43 -12.14 19.05 -3.47
CA VAL A 43 -12.71 17.88 -4.12
C VAL A 43 -12.65 16.70 -3.15
N ASP A 44 -13.84 16.14 -2.84
CA ASP A 44 -13.96 14.94 -2.04
C ASP A 44 -13.58 13.71 -2.89
N LEU A 45 -12.76 12.82 -2.33
CA LEU A 45 -12.35 11.58 -2.98
C LEU A 45 -13.55 10.73 -3.44
N ARG A 46 -14.64 10.70 -2.68
CA ARG A 46 -15.87 9.96 -3.03
C ARG A 46 -16.49 10.45 -4.35
N SER A 47 -16.45 11.75 -4.61
CA SER A 47 -16.96 12.32 -5.86
C SER A 47 -16.12 11.89 -7.07
N LEU A 48 -14.81 11.69 -6.90
CA LEU A 48 -13.92 11.15 -7.95
C LEU A 48 -14.23 9.69 -8.27
N ALA A 49 -14.58 8.88 -7.27
CA ALA A 49 -14.96 7.48 -7.46
C ALA A 49 -16.29 7.32 -8.22
N ILE A 50 -17.25 8.22 -8.00
CA ILE A 50 -18.57 8.24 -8.66
C ILE A 50 -18.46 8.65 -10.14
N MET A 51 -17.43 9.39 -10.54
CA MET A 51 -17.22 9.81 -11.94
C MET A 51 -16.98 8.66 -12.91
N GLY A 52 -17.08 7.41 -12.48
CA GLY A 52 -17.27 6.17 -13.26
C GLY A 52 -16.49 6.08 -14.59
N ILE A 53 -17.02 5.28 -15.51
CA ILE A 53 -16.53 5.07 -16.89
C ILE A 53 -16.98 6.24 -17.83
N VAL A 54 -17.05 7.46 -17.30
CA VAL A 54 -17.30 8.63 -18.13
C VAL A 54 -16.07 8.89 -18.99
N ASP A 55 -16.28 9.07 -20.29
CA ASP A 55 -15.35 9.43 -21.35
C ASP A 55 -13.93 9.82 -20.87
N ALA A 56 -12.92 9.02 -21.19
CA ALA A 56 -11.53 9.21 -20.75
C ALA A 56 -11.00 10.63 -21.01
N LEU A 57 -11.47 11.29 -22.08
CA LEU A 57 -11.13 12.67 -22.43
C LEU A 57 -11.73 13.69 -21.45
N LYS A 58 -12.96 13.48 -20.97
CA LYS A 58 -13.59 14.36 -19.97
C LYS A 58 -12.87 14.22 -18.63
N LYS A 59 -12.52 13.00 -18.27
CA LYS A 59 -11.75 12.69 -17.05
C LYS A 59 -10.37 13.35 -17.10
N LEU A 60 -9.69 13.29 -18.24
CA LEU A 60 -8.38 13.92 -18.43
C LEU A 60 -8.47 15.46 -18.31
N ARG A 61 -9.45 16.10 -18.96
CA ARG A 61 -9.69 17.54 -18.85
C ARG A 61 -10.00 17.96 -17.42
N PHE A 62 -10.80 17.19 -16.70
CA PHE A 62 -11.09 17.41 -15.28
C PHE A 62 -9.80 17.44 -14.44
N PHE A 63 -8.93 16.44 -14.57
CA PHE A 63 -7.68 16.39 -13.82
C PHE A 63 -6.71 17.52 -14.19
N PHE A 64 -6.67 17.97 -15.43
CA PHE A 64 -5.88 19.16 -15.80
C PHE A 64 -6.41 20.42 -15.13
N LYS A 65 -7.73 20.65 -15.16
CA LYS A 65 -8.35 21.80 -14.49
C LYS A 65 -8.12 21.76 -12.98
N LEU A 66 -8.29 20.59 -12.37
CA LEU A 66 -8.03 20.39 -10.95
C LEU A 66 -6.58 20.67 -10.59
N ALA A 67 -5.62 20.24 -11.43
CA ALA A 67 -4.21 20.58 -11.21
C ALA A 67 -3.94 22.06 -11.29
N ASP A 68 -4.59 22.79 -12.22
CA ASP A 68 -4.43 24.24 -12.34
C ASP A 68 -5.05 24.96 -11.11
N GLU A 69 -6.20 24.52 -10.61
CA GLU A 69 -6.81 25.02 -9.39
C GLU A 69 -5.92 24.80 -8.16
N MET A 70 -5.33 23.60 -8.02
CA MET A 70 -4.35 23.28 -6.96
C MET A 70 -3.10 24.17 -7.04
N VAL A 71 -2.64 24.51 -8.25
CA VAL A 71 -1.51 25.45 -8.44
C VAL A 71 -1.89 26.83 -7.91
N GLU A 72 -3.07 27.36 -8.21
CA GLU A 72 -3.50 28.66 -7.69
C GLU A 72 -3.60 28.64 -6.16
N LEU A 73 -4.23 27.63 -5.59
CA LEU A 73 -4.35 27.48 -4.14
C LEU A 73 -2.99 27.37 -3.44
N SER A 74 -1.97 26.83 -4.13
CA SER A 74 -0.64 26.70 -3.54
C SER A 74 0.01 28.05 -3.20
N LYS A 75 -0.48 29.19 -3.74
CA LYS A 75 -0.02 30.52 -3.40
C LYS A 75 -0.28 30.84 -1.92
N ASP A 76 -1.49 30.53 -1.45
CA ASP A 76 -2.04 31.00 -0.18
C ASP A 76 -1.90 29.98 0.97
N VAL A 77 -0.97 29.02 0.84
CA VAL A 77 -0.66 28.00 1.84
C VAL A 77 0.81 28.06 2.25
N ASP A 78 1.13 27.55 3.43
CA ASP A 78 2.51 27.51 3.91
C ASP A 78 3.33 26.45 3.17
N LYS A 79 2.79 25.22 3.05
CA LYS A 79 3.46 24.09 2.42
C LYS A 79 2.50 23.26 1.58
N VAL A 80 3.06 22.41 0.70
CA VAL A 80 2.34 21.45 -0.12
C VAL A 80 2.73 20.04 0.30
N LEU A 81 1.73 19.20 0.57
CA LEU A 81 1.89 17.79 0.89
C LEU A 81 1.28 16.92 -0.21
N LEU A 82 2.11 16.16 -0.88
CA LEU A 82 1.71 15.19 -1.89
C LEU A 82 1.84 13.78 -1.31
N ILE A 83 0.78 12.96 -1.43
CA ILE A 83 0.78 11.60 -0.90
C ILE A 83 0.53 10.64 -2.05
N ASP A 84 1.48 9.71 -2.30
CA ASP A 84 1.38 8.68 -3.35
C ASP A 84 0.97 9.25 -4.74
N SER A 85 0.14 8.54 -5.53
CA SER A 85 -0.51 8.99 -6.79
C SER A 85 0.39 9.75 -7.76
N SER A 86 1.57 9.20 -8.05
CA SER A 86 2.63 9.87 -8.83
C SER A 86 2.22 10.34 -10.24
N GLY A 87 1.16 9.75 -10.80
CA GLY A 87 0.61 10.15 -12.10
C GLY A 87 0.05 11.57 -12.12
N PHE A 88 -0.52 12.00 -11.00
CA PHE A 88 -1.06 13.36 -10.81
C PHE A 88 -0.08 14.25 -10.04
N ASN A 89 0.48 13.75 -8.95
CA ASN A 89 1.26 14.54 -8.00
C ASN A 89 2.59 15.06 -8.58
N LEU A 90 3.29 14.28 -9.41
CA LEU A 90 4.55 14.75 -9.98
C LEU A 90 4.36 15.85 -11.06
N PRO A 91 3.39 15.75 -12.00
CA PRO A 91 3.01 16.89 -12.85
C PRO A 91 2.55 18.13 -12.06
N LEU A 92 1.76 17.95 -11.00
CA LEU A 92 1.32 19.04 -10.13
C LEU A 92 2.51 19.76 -9.49
N ALA A 93 3.44 19.02 -8.88
CA ALA A 93 4.64 19.58 -8.27
C ALA A 93 5.47 20.41 -9.26
N LYS A 94 5.65 19.92 -10.51
CA LYS A 94 6.33 20.67 -11.56
C LYS A 94 5.62 21.99 -11.89
N LYS A 95 4.28 21.99 -11.99
CA LYS A 95 3.51 23.20 -12.26
C LYS A 95 3.64 24.21 -11.11
N ILE A 96 3.56 23.73 -9.86
CA ILE A 96 3.74 24.57 -8.67
C ILE A 96 5.12 25.20 -8.66
N LYS A 97 6.21 24.41 -8.80
CA LYS A 97 7.57 24.93 -8.81
C LYS A 97 7.86 25.87 -9.98
N LYS A 98 7.22 25.67 -11.13
CA LYS A 98 7.32 26.59 -12.27
C LYS A 98 6.69 27.97 -11.94
N LYS A 99 5.55 28.00 -11.27
CA LYS A 99 4.83 29.23 -10.95
C LYS A 99 5.29 29.88 -9.65
N TYR A 100 5.60 29.05 -8.65
CA TYR A 100 6.02 29.46 -7.30
C TYR A 100 7.31 28.70 -6.91
N PRO A 101 8.48 29.10 -7.40
CA PRO A 101 9.74 28.37 -7.21
C PRO A 101 10.12 28.11 -5.75
N GLN A 102 9.76 29.04 -4.85
CA GLN A 102 10.06 28.97 -3.40
C GLN A 102 9.03 28.16 -2.60
N LYS A 103 7.93 27.71 -3.22
CA LYS A 103 6.91 26.93 -2.50
C LYS A 103 7.50 25.59 -2.08
N GLU A 104 7.50 25.33 -0.77
CA GLU A 104 7.98 24.08 -0.19
C GLU A 104 7.02 22.93 -0.48
N ILE A 105 7.54 21.83 -1.05
CA ILE A 105 6.78 20.65 -1.43
C ILE A 105 7.36 19.44 -0.71
N ILE A 106 6.52 18.77 0.06
CA ILE A 106 6.80 17.52 0.74
C ILE A 106 6.10 16.39 -0.02
N TYR A 107 6.82 15.32 -0.33
CA TYR A 107 6.24 14.14 -0.95
C TYR A 107 6.35 12.93 -0.02
N TYR A 108 5.23 12.45 0.46
CA TYR A 108 5.11 11.29 1.34
C TYR A 108 4.65 10.08 0.55
N ILE A 109 5.27 8.93 0.77
CA ILE A 109 5.07 7.67 0.02
C ILE A 109 5.46 7.87 -1.44
N LEU A 110 6.76 7.83 -1.68
CA LEU A 110 7.35 8.10 -2.97
C LEU A 110 6.92 7.08 -4.04
N PRO A 111 6.86 7.49 -5.32
CA PRO A 111 6.66 6.54 -6.39
C PRO A 111 7.81 5.54 -6.42
N GLN A 112 7.52 4.26 -6.66
CA GLN A 112 8.52 3.19 -6.76
C GLN A 112 9.41 3.35 -8.01
N ALA A 113 10.03 4.53 -8.15
CA ALA A 113 10.88 4.88 -9.29
C ALA A 113 12.14 4.00 -9.37
N TRP A 114 12.60 3.50 -8.23
CA TRP A 114 13.71 2.56 -8.12
C TRP A 114 13.43 1.22 -8.83
N ALA A 115 12.18 0.76 -8.88
CA ALA A 115 11.80 -0.53 -9.46
C ALA A 115 11.69 -0.50 -11.00
N TRP A 116 11.07 0.55 -11.58
CA TRP A 116 10.72 0.51 -13.01
C TRP A 116 10.78 1.85 -13.76
N LYS A 117 10.77 3.00 -13.12
CA LYS A 117 10.79 4.32 -13.77
C LYS A 117 11.93 5.19 -13.24
N ARG A 118 13.17 4.71 -13.24
CA ARG A 118 14.35 5.41 -12.69
C ARG A 118 14.54 6.81 -13.26
N LYS A 119 14.12 7.08 -14.50
CA LYS A 119 14.14 8.43 -15.10
C LYS A 119 13.31 9.47 -14.34
N ARG A 120 12.46 9.05 -13.39
CA ARG A 120 11.72 9.98 -12.51
C ARG A 120 12.54 10.49 -11.35
N ILE A 121 13.60 9.79 -10.94
CA ILE A 121 14.42 10.16 -9.78
C ILE A 121 15.00 11.57 -9.92
N PRO A 122 15.69 11.96 -11.00
CA PRO A 122 16.21 13.32 -11.14
C PRO A 122 15.11 14.39 -11.14
N VAL A 123 13.91 14.03 -11.59
CA VAL A 123 12.76 14.95 -11.56
C VAL A 123 12.26 15.15 -10.13
N LEU A 124 12.18 14.08 -9.35
CA LEU A 124 11.79 14.13 -7.92
C LEU A 124 12.81 15.00 -7.15
N GLU A 125 14.09 14.74 -7.32
CA GLU A 125 15.18 15.50 -6.66
C GLU A 125 15.13 17.00 -6.97
N LYS A 126 14.80 17.36 -8.22
CA LYS A 126 14.74 18.76 -8.66
C LYS A 126 13.47 19.49 -8.22
N THR A 127 12.38 18.73 -7.98
CA THR A 127 11.05 19.32 -7.85
C THR A 127 10.51 19.30 -6.41
N ILE A 128 11.03 18.40 -5.59
CA ILE A 128 10.52 18.14 -4.24
C ILE A 128 11.58 18.55 -3.22
N ASP A 129 11.17 19.32 -2.21
CA ASP A 129 12.09 19.80 -1.17
C ASP A 129 12.29 18.76 -0.06
N HIS A 130 11.29 17.90 0.20
CA HIS A 130 11.38 16.80 1.17
C HIS A 130 10.78 15.52 0.60
N LEU A 131 11.63 14.57 0.26
CA LEU A 131 11.28 13.23 -0.19
C LEU A 131 11.18 12.29 1.01
N CYS A 132 9.95 12.05 1.49
CA CYS A 132 9.68 11.20 2.66
C CYS A 132 9.49 9.75 2.21
N SER A 133 10.59 9.00 2.18
CA SER A 133 10.62 7.58 1.80
C SER A 133 10.10 6.69 2.92
N ILE A 134 9.32 5.68 2.56
CA ILE A 134 8.84 4.61 3.46
C ILE A 134 9.63 3.31 3.33
N LEU A 135 10.64 3.28 2.46
CA LEU A 135 11.49 2.12 2.21
C LEU A 135 12.93 2.43 2.60
N PRO A 136 13.54 1.68 3.55
CA PRO A 136 14.88 1.99 4.07
C PRO A 136 15.97 2.04 3.00
N PHE A 137 15.85 1.19 1.97
CA PHE A 137 16.83 1.06 0.88
C PHE A 137 16.62 2.07 -0.26
N GLU A 138 15.55 2.85 -0.25
CA GLU A 138 15.17 3.69 -1.39
C GLU A 138 16.19 4.81 -1.63
N LYS A 139 16.80 5.31 -0.56
CA LYS A 139 17.85 6.33 -0.62
C LYS A 139 19.04 5.94 -1.52
N ASP A 140 19.36 4.65 -1.61
CA ASP A 140 20.49 4.13 -2.39
C ASP A 140 20.33 4.35 -3.90
N TYR A 141 19.14 4.68 -4.36
CA TYR A 141 18.82 4.97 -5.77
C TYR A 141 18.83 6.45 -6.11
N TYR A 142 18.95 7.32 -5.11
CA TYR A 142 18.96 8.77 -5.25
C TYR A 142 20.40 9.32 -5.20
N SER A 143 20.59 10.56 -5.64
CA SER A 143 21.89 11.22 -5.54
C SER A 143 22.29 11.43 -4.07
N LYS A 144 23.60 11.58 -3.82
CA LYS A 144 24.14 11.75 -2.45
C LYS A 144 23.52 12.95 -1.72
N ASN A 145 23.19 14.01 -2.47
CA ASN A 145 22.64 15.25 -1.93
C ASN A 145 21.12 15.36 -2.09
N ALA A 146 20.42 14.27 -2.47
CA ALA A 146 18.98 14.28 -2.60
C ALA A 146 18.30 14.58 -1.24
N PRO A 147 17.22 15.39 -1.23
CA PRO A 147 16.50 15.72 0.00
C PRO A 147 15.59 14.56 0.44
N ILE A 148 16.15 13.34 0.51
CA ILE A 148 15.42 12.12 0.85
C ILE A 148 15.69 11.69 2.29
N THR A 149 14.61 11.47 3.03
CA THR A 149 14.63 11.00 4.41
C THR A 149 13.78 9.76 4.55
N TYR A 150 14.31 8.71 5.14
CA TYR A 150 13.52 7.55 5.54
C TYR A 150 12.71 7.90 6.79
N VAL A 151 11.39 7.87 6.67
CA VAL A 151 10.46 8.31 7.73
C VAL A 151 9.85 7.17 8.56
N GLY A 152 10.16 5.92 8.23
CA GLY A 152 9.49 4.73 8.77
C GLY A 152 8.37 4.24 7.85
N HIS A 153 7.80 3.07 8.16
CA HIS A 153 6.77 2.46 7.31
C HIS A 153 5.37 2.63 7.91
N PRO A 154 4.41 3.27 7.18
CA PRO A 154 3.10 3.64 7.71
C PRO A 154 2.22 2.46 8.15
N LEU A 155 2.40 1.27 7.59
CA LEU A 155 1.66 0.08 8.04
C LEU A 155 1.97 -0.27 9.50
N LEU A 156 3.20 -0.01 9.98
CA LEU A 156 3.55 -0.23 11.37
C LEU A 156 2.86 0.74 12.34
N ASP A 157 2.48 1.92 11.86
CA ASP A 157 1.67 2.87 12.63
C ASP A 157 0.17 2.46 12.68
N GLN A 158 -0.28 1.66 11.71
CA GLN A 158 -1.68 1.22 11.57
C GLN A 158 -1.96 -0.12 12.26
N ILE A 159 -1.00 -1.04 12.25
CA ILE A 159 -1.13 -2.36 12.85
C ILE A 159 -1.06 -2.24 14.37
N LYS A 160 -2.14 -2.62 15.06
CA LYS A 160 -2.27 -2.47 16.52
C LYS A 160 -1.68 -3.64 17.30
N LYS A 161 -1.63 -4.84 16.70
CA LYS A 161 -1.20 -6.07 17.36
C LYS A 161 -0.26 -6.87 16.47
N PHE A 162 0.80 -7.37 17.06
CA PHE A 162 1.79 -8.22 16.41
C PHE A 162 1.89 -9.55 17.15
N LYS A 163 2.06 -10.64 16.39
CA LYS A 163 2.37 -11.93 17.00
C LYS A 163 3.83 -11.95 17.45
N THR A 164 4.04 -12.47 18.62
CA THR A 164 5.37 -12.74 19.20
C THR A 164 5.69 -14.23 19.25
N GLU A 165 4.64 -15.05 19.19
CA GLU A 165 4.67 -16.51 19.22
C GLU A 165 3.54 -17.06 18.35
N LEU A 166 3.63 -18.34 17.98
CA LEU A 166 2.64 -19.02 17.16
C LEU A 166 1.98 -20.16 17.94
N ASN A 167 0.71 -20.38 17.71
CA ASN A 167 0.03 -21.57 18.24
C ASN A 167 0.68 -22.85 17.70
N LYS A 168 0.79 -23.88 18.55
CA LYS A 168 1.36 -25.17 18.15
C LYS A 168 0.62 -25.79 16.97
N ASN A 169 -0.70 -25.78 17.04
CA ASN A 169 -1.59 -26.32 16.00
C ASN A 169 -2.15 -25.21 15.12
N ILE A 170 -2.38 -25.52 13.85
CA ILE A 170 -3.09 -24.64 12.92
C ILE A 170 -4.58 -25.02 13.00
N GLU A 171 -5.38 -24.16 13.60
CA GLU A 171 -6.82 -24.35 13.75
C GLU A 171 -7.63 -23.32 12.98
N HIS A 172 -7.04 -22.15 12.68
CA HIS A 172 -7.68 -21.07 11.96
C HIS A 172 -6.83 -20.63 10.76
N ILE A 173 -7.41 -20.71 9.57
CA ILE A 173 -6.75 -20.27 8.32
C ILE A 173 -7.53 -19.12 7.71
N ALA A 174 -6.81 -18.06 7.29
CA ALA A 174 -7.35 -16.93 6.57
C ALA A 174 -7.10 -17.04 5.06
N PHE A 175 -8.07 -16.64 4.26
CA PHE A 175 -7.98 -16.59 2.80
C PHE A 175 -8.21 -15.17 2.30
N MET A 176 -7.28 -14.65 1.52
CA MET A 176 -7.33 -13.30 0.92
C MET A 176 -7.12 -13.39 -0.60
N PRO A 177 -8.16 -13.59 -1.39
CA PRO A 177 -8.03 -13.79 -2.85
C PRO A 177 -7.75 -12.50 -3.63
N GLY A 178 -7.56 -11.39 -2.94
CA GLY A 178 -7.32 -10.07 -3.52
C GLY A 178 -8.53 -9.16 -3.49
N SER A 179 -8.35 -7.95 -4.02
CA SER A 179 -9.39 -6.91 -4.06
C SER A 179 -9.93 -6.64 -5.48
N ARG A 180 -9.24 -7.13 -6.51
CA ARG A 180 -9.66 -6.96 -7.91
C ARG A 180 -10.48 -8.14 -8.38
N LYS A 181 -11.59 -7.87 -9.08
CA LYS A 181 -12.50 -8.90 -9.62
C LYS A 181 -11.78 -9.99 -10.42
N SER A 182 -10.73 -9.62 -11.17
CA SER A 182 -9.96 -10.57 -11.96
C SER A 182 -9.06 -11.50 -11.13
N GLU A 183 -8.51 -11.03 -10.02
CA GLU A 183 -7.72 -11.82 -9.08
C GLU A 183 -8.62 -12.83 -8.36
N ILE A 184 -9.74 -12.35 -7.81
CA ILE A 184 -10.74 -13.16 -7.10
C ILE A 184 -11.24 -14.31 -7.99
N LYS A 185 -11.68 -14.03 -9.21
CA LYS A 185 -12.18 -15.05 -10.15
C LYS A 185 -11.18 -16.16 -10.46
N ARG A 186 -9.87 -15.85 -10.45
CA ARG A 186 -8.81 -16.83 -10.72
C ARG A 186 -8.42 -17.64 -9.50
N LEU A 187 -8.36 -17.02 -8.33
CA LEU A 187 -7.87 -17.66 -7.10
C LEU A 187 -8.95 -18.43 -6.35
N MET A 188 -10.19 -17.93 -6.31
CA MET A 188 -11.25 -18.57 -5.52
C MET A 188 -11.52 -20.02 -5.87
N PRO A 189 -11.57 -20.45 -7.16
CA PRO A 189 -11.74 -21.88 -7.49
C PRO A 189 -10.64 -22.78 -6.92
N ILE A 190 -9.42 -22.25 -6.75
CA ILE A 190 -8.29 -22.96 -6.16
C ILE A 190 -8.40 -22.97 -4.64
N TYR A 191 -8.70 -21.82 -4.03
CA TYR A 191 -8.81 -21.66 -2.58
C TYR A 191 -9.96 -22.50 -2.00
N ILE A 192 -11.10 -22.60 -2.69
CA ILE A 192 -12.20 -23.51 -2.32
C ILE A 192 -11.70 -24.96 -2.28
N LYS A 193 -10.97 -25.40 -3.31
CA LYS A 193 -10.42 -26.75 -3.35
C LYS A 193 -9.34 -27.00 -2.29
N VAL A 194 -8.52 -26.00 -1.97
CA VAL A 194 -7.55 -26.05 -0.87
C VAL A 194 -8.30 -26.19 0.45
N GLN A 195 -9.28 -25.33 0.71
CA GLN A 195 -10.08 -25.37 1.94
C GLN A 195 -10.78 -26.73 2.15
N ASN A 196 -11.36 -27.30 1.10
CA ASN A 196 -12.06 -28.60 1.18
C ASN A 196 -11.12 -29.76 1.53
N LYS A 197 -9.80 -29.60 1.38
CA LYS A 197 -8.78 -30.59 1.75
C LYS A 197 -8.12 -30.32 3.09
N LEU A 198 -8.31 -29.12 3.65
CA LEU A 198 -7.77 -28.76 4.95
C LEU A 198 -8.76 -29.15 6.06
N HIS A 199 -8.24 -29.78 7.10
CA HIS A 199 -9.02 -30.19 8.28
C HIS A 199 -8.78 -29.19 9.43
N VAL A 200 -9.33 -27.96 9.29
CA VAL A 200 -9.19 -26.89 10.28
C VAL A 200 -10.54 -26.54 10.92
N LYS A 201 -10.51 -26.04 12.15
CA LYS A 201 -11.74 -25.67 12.88
C LYS A 201 -12.39 -24.43 12.28
N LYS A 202 -11.59 -23.52 11.71
CA LYS A 202 -12.06 -22.24 11.19
C LYS A 202 -11.33 -21.86 9.89
N ALA A 203 -12.11 -21.48 8.87
CA ALA A 203 -11.61 -20.88 7.66
C ALA A 203 -12.30 -19.51 7.45
N SER A 204 -11.54 -18.43 7.51
CA SER A 204 -12.06 -17.07 7.28
C SER A 204 -11.72 -16.57 5.89
N LEU A 205 -12.73 -16.11 5.16
CA LEU A 205 -12.57 -15.48 3.86
C LEU A 205 -12.68 -13.95 4.03
N ILE A 206 -11.60 -13.25 3.80
CA ILE A 206 -11.54 -11.79 3.94
C ILE A 206 -12.04 -11.15 2.66
N ILE A 207 -13.21 -10.52 2.74
CA ILE A 207 -13.86 -9.82 1.63
C ILE A 207 -13.95 -8.33 1.95
N PRO A 208 -13.45 -7.43 1.07
CA PRO A 208 -13.63 -5.99 1.25
C PRO A 208 -15.11 -5.60 1.36
N SER A 209 -15.43 -4.69 2.28
CA SER A 209 -16.80 -4.29 2.62
C SER A 209 -17.58 -3.58 1.50
N TYR A 210 -16.91 -3.16 0.44
CA TYR A 210 -17.55 -2.51 -0.71
C TYR A 210 -18.19 -3.49 -1.72
N PHE A 211 -17.94 -4.80 -1.61
CA PHE A 211 -18.61 -5.81 -2.45
C PHE A 211 -20.04 -6.05 -1.97
N THR A 212 -20.98 -6.01 -2.92
CA THR A 212 -22.39 -6.37 -2.67
C THR A 212 -22.56 -7.88 -2.57
N LYS A 213 -23.70 -8.34 -2.00
CA LYS A 213 -24.01 -9.78 -1.91
C LYS A 213 -24.01 -10.47 -3.28
N ASP A 214 -24.56 -9.80 -4.31
CA ASP A 214 -24.62 -10.34 -5.67
C ASP A 214 -23.24 -10.44 -6.32
N GLU A 215 -22.37 -9.45 -6.05
CA GLU A 215 -20.99 -9.50 -6.49
C GLU A 215 -20.20 -10.61 -5.79
N ILE A 216 -20.44 -10.83 -4.50
CA ILE A 216 -19.83 -11.95 -3.75
C ILE A 216 -20.26 -13.28 -4.37
N ALA A 217 -21.55 -13.51 -4.58
CA ALA A 217 -22.06 -14.75 -5.19
C ALA A 217 -21.46 -15.00 -6.60
N THR A 218 -21.31 -13.93 -7.40
CA THR A 218 -20.79 -14.04 -8.79
C THR A 218 -19.27 -14.24 -8.86
N LEU A 219 -18.51 -13.59 -7.94
CA LEU A 219 -17.05 -13.52 -8.04
C LEU A 219 -16.36 -14.61 -7.23
N TYR A 220 -16.89 -14.94 -6.04
CA TYR A 220 -16.23 -15.84 -5.09
C TYR A 220 -16.69 -17.29 -5.19
N GLY A 221 -17.84 -17.56 -5.85
CA GLY A 221 -18.40 -18.91 -5.99
C GLY A 221 -19.01 -19.43 -4.70
N ASP A 222 -18.92 -20.74 -4.45
CA ASP A 222 -19.44 -21.34 -3.22
C ASP A 222 -18.51 -21.05 -2.03
N VAL A 223 -18.99 -20.16 -1.17
CA VAL A 223 -18.27 -19.71 0.05
C VAL A 223 -18.84 -20.34 1.32
N SER A 224 -19.68 -21.35 1.22
CA SER A 224 -20.37 -21.98 2.37
C SER A 224 -19.41 -22.60 3.41
N SER A 225 -18.20 -22.99 2.97
CA SER A 225 -17.17 -23.53 3.85
C SER A 225 -16.32 -22.45 4.56
N PHE A 226 -16.63 -21.17 4.37
CA PHE A 226 -15.89 -20.05 4.94
C PHE A 226 -16.77 -19.18 5.85
N GLU A 227 -16.16 -18.63 6.89
CA GLU A 227 -16.70 -17.47 7.59
C GLU A 227 -16.28 -16.19 6.87
N ILE A 228 -17.26 -15.44 6.34
CA ILE A 228 -17.00 -14.17 5.65
C ILE A 228 -16.71 -13.08 6.68
N VAL A 229 -15.57 -12.41 6.54
CA VAL A 229 -15.11 -11.33 7.41
C VAL A 229 -14.57 -10.15 6.58
N ASN A 230 -14.51 -8.96 7.18
CA ASN A 230 -14.04 -7.75 6.49
C ASN A 230 -12.88 -7.01 7.18
N ASP A 231 -12.52 -7.41 8.40
CA ASP A 231 -11.38 -6.84 9.13
C ASP A 231 -10.12 -7.70 8.90
N ALA A 232 -9.30 -7.28 7.94
CA ALA A 232 -8.10 -8.00 7.55
C ALA A 232 -7.06 -8.08 8.69
N HIS A 233 -6.79 -6.96 9.39
CA HIS A 233 -5.77 -6.94 10.45
C HIS A 233 -6.15 -7.83 11.63
N LYS A 234 -7.41 -7.74 12.07
CA LYS A 234 -7.93 -8.60 13.14
C LYS A 234 -7.87 -10.07 12.74
N THR A 235 -8.38 -10.39 11.55
CA THR A 235 -8.44 -11.79 11.07
C THR A 235 -7.04 -12.38 10.89
N LEU A 236 -6.10 -11.65 10.31
CA LEU A 236 -4.71 -12.08 10.20
C LEU A 236 -4.07 -12.29 11.57
N TYR A 237 -4.32 -11.39 12.53
CA TYR A 237 -3.81 -11.56 13.88
C TYR A 237 -4.38 -12.81 14.58
N GLU A 238 -5.63 -13.17 14.35
CA GLU A 238 -6.29 -14.34 14.94
C GLU A 238 -5.97 -15.64 14.19
N ALA A 239 -5.64 -15.60 12.90
CA ALA A 239 -5.37 -16.78 12.08
C ALA A 239 -3.98 -17.36 12.35
N ASP A 240 -3.86 -18.67 12.34
CA ASP A 240 -2.58 -19.41 12.50
C ASP A 240 -1.79 -19.50 11.20
N PHE A 241 -2.48 -19.38 10.06
CA PHE A 241 -1.92 -19.42 8.72
C PHE A 241 -2.79 -18.65 7.73
N ALA A 242 -2.25 -18.26 6.57
CA ALA A 242 -3.04 -17.62 5.53
C ALA A 242 -2.62 -18.01 4.10
N PHE A 243 -3.59 -17.92 3.16
CA PHE A 243 -3.36 -17.93 1.72
C PHE A 243 -3.71 -16.55 1.17
N ILE A 244 -2.74 -15.86 0.58
CA ILE A 244 -2.86 -14.44 0.27
C ILE A 244 -2.52 -14.16 -1.19
N CYS A 245 -3.37 -13.38 -1.87
CA CYS A 245 -3.04 -12.79 -3.16
C CYS A 245 -1.95 -11.72 -3.02
N SER A 246 -1.19 -11.50 -4.10
CA SER A 246 -0.18 -10.44 -4.15
C SER A 246 -0.78 -9.06 -3.86
N GLY A 247 -0.03 -8.20 -3.16
CA GLY A 247 -0.39 -6.84 -2.80
C GLY A 247 0.15 -6.42 -1.44
N THR A 248 -0.36 -5.32 -0.90
CA THR A 248 -0.01 -4.80 0.43
C THR A 248 -0.31 -5.80 1.55
N ALA A 249 -1.33 -6.66 1.36
CA ALA A 249 -1.71 -7.69 2.31
C ALA A 249 -0.57 -8.65 2.67
N THR A 250 0.36 -8.92 1.75
CA THR A 250 1.54 -9.76 2.03
C THR A 250 2.48 -9.10 3.04
N LEU A 251 2.65 -7.79 2.94
CA LEU A 251 3.43 -7.03 3.91
C LEU A 251 2.69 -6.93 5.25
N GLU A 252 1.38 -6.69 5.22
CA GLU A 252 0.53 -6.66 6.43
C GLU A 252 0.64 -7.98 7.20
N ALA A 253 0.46 -9.13 6.54
CA ALA A 253 0.57 -10.46 7.15
C ALA A 253 1.98 -10.70 7.72
N SER A 254 3.03 -10.32 6.98
CA SER A 254 4.42 -10.45 7.44
C SER A 254 4.68 -9.57 8.67
N LEU A 255 4.17 -8.35 8.70
CA LEU A 255 4.35 -7.45 9.84
C LEU A 255 3.53 -7.90 11.06
N ILE A 256 2.31 -8.38 10.85
CA ILE A 256 1.49 -8.97 11.93
C ILE A 256 2.18 -10.22 12.50
N GLY A 257 2.88 -10.98 11.69
CA GLY A 257 3.54 -12.23 12.06
C GLY A 257 2.68 -13.46 11.79
N THR A 258 1.78 -13.41 10.81
CA THR A 258 0.95 -14.54 10.40
C THR A 258 1.60 -15.25 9.23
N PRO A 259 2.04 -16.51 9.39
CA PRO A 259 2.62 -17.31 8.31
C PRO A 259 1.66 -17.42 7.12
N PHE A 260 2.17 -17.31 5.91
CA PHE A 260 1.32 -17.38 4.72
C PHE A 260 2.06 -17.84 3.46
N ILE A 261 1.27 -18.24 2.48
CA ILE A 261 1.70 -18.52 1.11
C ILE A 261 1.09 -17.46 0.19
N LEU A 262 1.93 -16.85 -0.64
CA LEU A 262 1.47 -15.95 -1.70
C LEU A 262 1.06 -16.75 -2.93
N SER A 263 -0.12 -16.42 -3.48
CA SER A 263 -0.63 -16.93 -4.75
C SER A 263 -1.00 -15.77 -5.68
N PHE A 264 -0.50 -15.77 -6.91
CA PHE A 264 -0.82 -14.71 -7.86
C PHE A 264 -0.98 -15.24 -9.28
N ILE A 265 -2.16 -14.99 -9.87
CA ILE A 265 -2.48 -15.33 -11.26
C ILE A 265 -2.91 -14.04 -11.96
N ALA A 266 -2.04 -13.51 -12.82
CA ALA A 266 -2.34 -12.37 -13.68
C ALA A 266 -2.94 -12.81 -15.03
N ASN A 267 -3.42 -11.86 -15.81
CA ASN A 267 -3.66 -12.07 -17.23
C ASN A 267 -2.31 -12.37 -17.92
N LYS A 268 -2.29 -13.34 -18.83
CA LYS A 268 -1.04 -13.76 -19.52
C LYS A 268 -0.31 -12.59 -20.19
N LEU A 269 -1.04 -11.65 -20.80
CA LEU A 269 -0.46 -10.46 -21.42
C LEU A 269 0.16 -9.51 -20.38
N ASP A 270 -0.59 -9.24 -19.30
CA ASP A 270 -0.11 -8.36 -18.22
C ASP A 270 1.10 -8.94 -17.50
N TYR A 271 1.12 -10.25 -17.29
CA TYR A 271 2.26 -10.96 -16.70
C TYR A 271 3.48 -10.92 -17.61
N PHE A 272 3.31 -11.15 -18.91
CA PHE A 272 4.39 -11.11 -19.89
C PHE A 272 5.01 -9.71 -19.99
N ILE A 273 4.19 -8.65 -20.00
CA ILE A 273 4.64 -7.26 -20.02
C ILE A 273 5.30 -6.90 -18.69
N GLY A 274 4.65 -7.24 -17.57
CA GLY A 274 5.12 -6.93 -16.23
C GLY A 274 6.47 -7.59 -15.91
N SER A 275 6.64 -8.88 -16.21
CA SER A 275 7.88 -9.63 -15.96
C SER A 275 9.08 -9.11 -16.75
N ARG A 276 8.86 -8.49 -17.92
CA ARG A 276 9.93 -7.87 -18.72
C ARG A 276 10.26 -6.45 -18.29
N LEU A 277 9.28 -5.69 -17.80
CA LEU A 277 9.46 -4.31 -17.40
C LEU A 277 9.94 -4.18 -15.95
N ILE A 278 9.53 -5.11 -15.07
CA ILE A 278 9.82 -5.08 -13.64
C ILE A 278 10.87 -6.17 -13.35
N LYS A 279 12.12 -5.77 -13.25
CA LYS A 279 13.24 -6.67 -12.91
C LYS A 279 13.28 -6.90 -11.38
N LEU A 280 12.19 -7.38 -10.80
CA LEU A 280 12.14 -7.77 -9.40
C LEU A 280 12.21 -9.29 -9.29
N SER A 281 12.99 -9.79 -8.34
CA SER A 281 13.10 -11.21 -8.03
C SER A 281 11.86 -11.78 -7.36
N HIS A 282 10.99 -10.92 -6.83
CA HIS A 282 9.81 -11.27 -6.04
C HIS A 282 8.60 -10.41 -6.42
N VAL A 283 7.40 -10.94 -6.19
CA VAL A 283 6.11 -10.25 -6.42
C VAL A 283 5.53 -9.73 -5.10
N GLY A 284 5.74 -10.44 -4.00
CA GLY A 284 5.29 -10.03 -2.67
C GLY A 284 6.15 -8.91 -2.09
N LEU A 285 5.50 -7.83 -1.62
CA LEU A 285 6.20 -6.69 -1.03
C LEU A 285 7.10 -7.08 0.14
N ALA A 286 6.66 -8.03 0.97
CA ALA A 286 7.47 -8.51 2.09
C ALA A 286 8.77 -9.16 1.63
N ASN A 287 8.74 -10.03 0.61
CA ASN A 287 9.93 -10.64 0.03
C ASN A 287 10.83 -9.61 -0.65
N ILE A 288 10.26 -8.62 -1.38
CA ILE A 288 11.03 -7.53 -1.97
C ILE A 288 11.83 -6.79 -0.90
N MET A 289 11.20 -6.46 0.22
CA MET A 289 11.86 -5.74 1.31
C MET A 289 12.84 -6.61 2.07
N PHE A 290 12.45 -7.84 2.40
CA PHE A 290 13.28 -8.75 3.18
C PHE A 290 14.50 -9.24 2.39
N SER A 291 14.37 -9.46 1.07
CA SER A 291 15.49 -9.81 0.21
C SER A 291 16.52 -8.68 0.08
N LYS A 292 16.08 -7.41 0.10
CA LYS A 292 16.97 -6.24 0.18
C LYS A 292 17.70 -6.15 1.50
N PHE A 293 17.10 -6.60 2.59
CA PHE A 293 17.64 -6.56 3.93
C PHE A 293 18.58 -7.74 4.24
N LYS A 294 18.13 -8.99 3.94
CA LYS A 294 18.80 -10.25 4.36
C LYS A 294 19.21 -11.14 3.19
N ASN A 295 18.89 -10.79 1.95
CA ASN A 295 19.06 -11.65 0.78
C ASN A 295 18.35 -13.02 0.90
N LYS A 296 17.17 -13.03 1.55
CA LYS A 296 16.32 -14.20 1.80
C LYS A 296 14.86 -13.89 1.49
N GLN A 297 14.06 -14.94 1.27
CA GLN A 297 12.62 -14.87 1.26
C GLN A 297 12.05 -15.03 2.68
N ILE A 298 10.94 -14.36 2.98
CA ILE A 298 10.20 -14.54 4.22
C ILE A 298 9.01 -15.50 4.04
N HIS A 299 8.48 -15.62 2.83
CA HIS A 299 7.36 -16.51 2.49
C HIS A 299 7.50 -17.12 1.09
N PRO A 300 6.89 -18.29 0.80
CA PRO A 300 6.81 -18.85 -0.54
C PRO A 300 5.92 -17.99 -1.47
N GLU A 301 6.26 -17.98 -2.77
CA GLU A 301 5.47 -17.35 -3.82
C GLU A 301 5.16 -18.34 -4.93
N PHE A 302 3.87 -18.54 -5.22
CA PHE A 302 3.40 -19.31 -6.36
C PHE A 302 2.78 -18.38 -7.39
N LEU A 303 3.25 -18.45 -8.63
CA LEU A 303 2.86 -17.53 -9.69
C LEU A 303 2.30 -18.33 -10.88
N GLN A 304 1.24 -17.82 -11.48
CA GLN A 304 0.65 -18.36 -12.70
C GLN A 304 0.31 -19.85 -12.61
N ASP A 305 0.92 -20.66 -13.48
CA ASP A 305 0.66 -22.10 -13.58
C ASP A 305 1.16 -22.91 -12.36
N ASP A 306 2.04 -22.33 -11.53
CA ASP A 306 2.48 -22.95 -10.27
C ASP A 306 1.42 -22.83 -9.16
N VAL A 307 0.39 -21.98 -9.33
CA VAL A 307 -0.72 -21.86 -8.37
C VAL A 307 -1.67 -23.06 -8.55
N THR A 308 -1.28 -24.19 -7.98
CA THR A 308 -2.07 -25.42 -7.97
C THR A 308 -2.43 -25.84 -6.55
N VAL A 309 -3.54 -26.58 -6.41
CA VAL A 309 -3.95 -27.11 -5.09
C VAL A 309 -2.84 -27.97 -4.46
N SER A 310 -2.17 -28.79 -5.27
CA SER A 310 -1.09 -29.66 -4.79
C SER A 310 0.10 -28.85 -4.27
N ASN A 311 0.57 -27.86 -5.04
CA ASN A 311 1.71 -27.03 -4.64
C ASN A 311 1.42 -26.22 -3.36
N LEU A 312 0.20 -25.65 -3.27
CA LEU A 312 -0.19 -24.88 -2.09
C LEU A 312 -0.28 -25.74 -0.83
N LEU A 313 -0.87 -26.95 -0.92
CA LEU A 313 -0.95 -27.86 0.21
C LEU A 313 0.43 -28.40 0.62
N ASN A 314 1.26 -28.82 -0.33
CA ASN A 314 2.61 -29.27 -0.03
C ASN A 314 3.45 -28.17 0.64
N SER A 315 3.35 -26.93 0.15
CA SER A 315 4.03 -25.78 0.77
C SER A 315 3.48 -25.47 2.18
N TYR A 316 2.18 -25.63 2.40
CA TYR A 316 1.55 -25.46 3.70
C TYR A 316 2.06 -26.50 4.72
N GLU A 317 2.15 -27.78 4.32
CA GLU A 317 2.60 -28.88 5.17
C GLU A 317 4.10 -28.76 5.55
N THR A 318 4.91 -28.22 4.64
CA THR A 318 6.37 -28.09 4.83
C THR A 318 6.81 -26.72 5.33
N PHE A 319 5.87 -25.80 5.63
CA PHE A 319 6.18 -24.42 5.99
C PHE A 319 6.88 -24.32 7.35
N ASN A 320 8.07 -23.70 7.38
CA ASN A 320 8.77 -23.39 8.63
C ASN A 320 8.19 -22.14 9.29
N ARG A 321 7.28 -22.33 10.24
CA ARG A 321 6.56 -21.26 10.93
C ARG A 321 7.43 -20.54 11.94
N ASP A 322 8.40 -21.20 12.55
CA ASP A 322 9.29 -20.62 13.55
C ASP A 322 10.26 -19.63 12.89
N ASP A 323 10.85 -20.00 11.77
CA ASP A 323 11.68 -19.08 10.98
C ASP A 323 10.86 -17.85 10.50
N PHE A 324 9.58 -18.05 10.15
CA PHE A 324 8.74 -16.95 9.70
C PHE A 324 8.51 -15.92 10.80
N ILE A 325 8.22 -16.33 12.03
CA ILE A 325 7.95 -15.38 13.13
C ILE A 325 9.20 -14.59 13.50
N GLU A 326 10.38 -15.21 13.49
CA GLU A 326 11.65 -14.50 13.71
C GLU A 326 11.94 -13.50 12.58
N ASN A 327 11.79 -13.92 11.31
CA ASN A 327 11.93 -13.03 10.15
C ASN A 327 10.94 -11.85 10.19
N SER A 328 9.72 -12.08 10.69
CA SER A 328 8.71 -11.02 10.89
C SER A 328 9.14 -9.98 11.92
N LYS A 329 9.77 -10.40 13.03
CA LYS A 329 10.33 -9.49 14.04
C LYS A 329 11.45 -8.64 13.44
N GLU A 330 12.37 -9.27 12.70
CA GLU A 330 13.47 -8.56 12.01
C GLU A 330 12.95 -7.57 10.97
N LEU A 331 11.92 -7.95 10.18
CA LEU A 331 11.31 -7.06 9.20
C LEU A 331 10.68 -5.82 9.87
N ARG A 332 10.01 -5.99 11.01
CA ARG A 332 9.47 -4.85 11.79
C ARG A 332 10.58 -3.90 12.27
N GLN A 333 11.68 -4.46 12.77
CA GLN A 333 12.84 -3.66 13.23
C GLN A 333 13.48 -2.91 12.06
N TYR A 334 13.58 -3.54 10.90
CA TYR A 334 14.12 -2.93 9.68
C TYR A 334 13.25 -1.78 9.18
N LEU A 335 11.93 -2.00 9.12
CA LEU A 335 10.98 -1.01 8.59
C LEU A 335 10.61 0.10 9.57
N LYS A 336 10.88 -0.02 10.87
CA LYS A 336 10.60 0.98 11.91
C LYS A 336 9.21 1.63 11.82
N ASN A 337 8.62 1.94 12.95
CA ASN A 337 7.37 2.70 13.07
C ASN A 337 7.63 4.22 13.15
N GLY A 338 6.58 5.02 13.34
CA GLY A 338 6.63 6.47 13.53
C GLY A 338 6.64 7.28 12.24
N SER A 339 6.19 6.68 11.12
CA SER A 339 6.14 7.34 9.82
C SER A 339 5.35 8.64 9.87
N SER A 340 4.11 8.60 10.37
CA SER A 340 3.24 9.77 10.48
C SER A 340 3.85 10.86 11.37
N LYS A 341 4.42 10.48 12.51
CA LYS A 341 5.09 11.40 13.44
C LYS A 341 6.30 12.09 12.80
N ASN A 342 7.11 11.34 12.06
CA ASN A 342 8.31 11.89 11.41
C ASN A 342 7.93 12.84 10.26
N VAL A 343 6.90 12.52 9.48
CA VAL A 343 6.38 13.43 8.43
C VAL A 343 5.77 14.68 9.07
N ALA A 344 5.01 14.55 10.16
CA ALA A 344 4.46 15.69 10.89
C ALA A 344 5.56 16.66 11.36
N LYS A 345 6.67 16.14 11.89
CA LYS A 345 7.83 16.97 12.25
C LYS A 345 8.35 17.79 11.06
N ILE A 346 8.51 17.16 9.87
CA ILE A 346 8.97 17.85 8.66
C ILE A 346 7.98 18.96 8.25
N ILE A 347 6.68 18.70 8.33
CA ILE A 347 5.64 19.70 8.01
C ILE A 347 5.69 20.87 9.00
N LEU A 348 5.83 20.58 10.30
CA LEU A 348 5.78 21.57 11.36
C LEU A 348 7.07 22.41 11.50
N LEU A 349 8.21 21.89 11.01
CA LEU A 349 9.47 22.66 10.98
C LEU A 349 9.21 23.99 10.24
N ASN A 350 9.52 25.12 10.92
CA ASN A 350 9.61 26.40 10.26
C ASN A 350 10.96 26.42 9.52
N ASN A 351 10.97 26.86 8.28
CA ASN A 351 12.21 27.28 7.64
C ASN A 351 12.61 28.61 8.30
N GLU A 352 13.08 28.55 9.54
CA GLU A 352 13.83 29.66 10.10
C GLU A 352 15.24 29.58 9.48
N GLN A 353 15.43 30.47 8.54
CA GLN A 353 16.69 31.10 8.12
C GLN A 353 17.88 30.16 7.87
N ASN A 354 18.25 30.05 6.61
CA ASN A 354 19.62 30.24 6.17
C ASN A 354 19.68 31.31 5.09
#